data_15eb5a01cae4d0cedb916683310e1c66
#
_entry.id   15eb5a01cae4d0cedb916683310e1c66
#
_cell.length_a   1.000
_cell.length_b   1.000
_cell.length_c   1.000
_cell.angle_alpha   90.00
_cell.angle_beta   90.00
_cell.angle_gamma   90.00
#
_symmetry.space_group_name_H-M   'P 1'
#
loop_
_entity.id
_entity.type
_entity.pdbx_description
1 polymer ?
#
loop_
_entity_poly.entity_id
_entity_poly.type
_entity_poly.pdbx_seq_one_letter_code
_entity_poly.pdbx_strand_id
1 'polypeptide(L)'
;IMSMITTFAPVVESIVGITGGYTALLPLGLMILAALILPGIYLVSRNRTACTAFFLVMLVISIIVNLILLLGGFGNGVEDAHAKVYNGLYEYTKFAGIAILLFQMVAFIVGLVSQASNETTRLHYGAYLSLLLVATAGMSSVALAGDLIAIFVGVEATSIPSYVLVAMKRKDPRAAEAAV
;
A
#
# COMPACT_ATOMS: atom_id res chain seq x y z
N ILE A 1 17.50 -1.18 20.79
CA ILE A 1 17.13 -1.10 19.36
C ILE A 1 18.14 -1.90 18.54
N MET A 2 19.45 -1.70 18.72
CA MET A 2 20.51 -2.40 17.98
C MET A 2 20.48 -3.93 18.19
N SER A 3 20.23 -4.41 19.43
CA SER A 3 20.10 -5.84 19.72
C SER A 3 18.84 -6.50 19.14
N MET A 4 17.75 -5.76 18.97
CA MET A 4 16.56 -6.26 18.27
C MET A 4 16.82 -6.44 16.77
N ILE A 5 17.53 -5.50 16.14
CA ILE A 5 17.85 -5.57 14.71
C ILE A 5 18.72 -6.80 14.42
N THR A 6 19.72 -7.09 15.25
CA THR A 6 20.58 -8.28 15.09
C THR A 6 19.85 -9.61 15.28
N THR A 7 18.78 -9.64 16.09
CA THR A 7 17.97 -10.85 16.31
C THR A 7 17.02 -11.12 15.13
N PHE A 8 16.51 -10.08 14.47
CA PHE A 8 15.60 -10.23 13.32
C PHE A 8 16.32 -10.36 11.97
N ALA A 9 17.57 -9.90 11.85
CA ALA A 9 18.34 -10.01 10.61
C ALA A 9 18.40 -11.44 10.04
N PRO A 10 18.76 -12.49 10.81
CA PRO A 10 18.84 -13.86 10.27
C PRO A 10 17.46 -14.41 9.85
N VAL A 11 16.38 -13.98 10.49
CA VAL A 11 15.02 -14.38 10.11
C VAL A 11 14.64 -13.74 8.78
N VAL A 12 14.96 -12.46 8.60
CA VAL A 12 14.73 -11.73 7.33
C VAL A 12 15.57 -12.33 6.21
N GLU A 13 16.85 -12.61 6.44
CA GLU A 13 17.72 -13.26 5.46
C GLU A 13 17.22 -14.67 5.07
N SER A 14 16.73 -15.44 6.04
CA SER A 14 16.15 -16.75 5.78
C SER A 14 14.88 -16.65 4.92
N ILE A 15 14.00 -15.68 5.20
CA ILE A 15 12.77 -15.45 4.43
C ILE A 15 13.11 -14.94 3.02
N VAL A 16 14.03 -13.99 2.89
CA VAL A 16 14.49 -13.45 1.59
C VAL A 16 15.18 -14.52 0.75
N GLY A 17 15.99 -15.38 1.35
CA GLY A 17 16.65 -16.47 0.67
C GLY A 17 15.69 -17.56 0.14
N ILE A 18 14.62 -17.86 0.89
CA ILE A 18 13.60 -18.85 0.49
C ILE A 18 12.69 -18.30 -0.61
N THR A 19 12.40 -17.01 -0.60
CA THR A 19 11.41 -16.39 -1.50
C THR A 19 12.03 -15.76 -2.76
N GLY A 20 13.35 -15.83 -2.95
CA GLY A 20 13.99 -15.35 -4.18
C GLY A 20 13.77 -13.88 -4.52
N GLY A 21 13.68 -13.03 -3.50
CA GLY A 21 13.45 -11.58 -3.69
C GLY A 21 11.99 -11.13 -3.71
N TYR A 22 11.01 -12.05 -3.78
CA TYR A 22 9.57 -11.70 -3.76
C TYR A 22 9.12 -11.02 -2.46
N THR A 23 9.91 -11.10 -1.40
CA THR A 23 9.68 -10.37 -0.14
C THR A 23 9.61 -8.87 -0.33
N ALA A 24 10.30 -8.32 -1.33
CA ALA A 24 10.24 -6.91 -1.69
C ALA A 24 8.83 -6.45 -2.10
N LEU A 25 8.00 -7.37 -2.60
CA LEU A 25 6.61 -7.08 -3.00
C LEU A 25 5.59 -7.33 -1.87
N LEU A 26 6.01 -7.82 -0.70
CA LEU A 26 5.10 -8.09 0.43
C LEU A 26 4.29 -6.85 0.85
N PRO A 27 4.87 -5.64 1.03
CA PRO A 27 4.09 -4.47 1.41
C PRO A 27 3.00 -4.15 0.39
N LEU A 28 3.31 -4.27 -0.91
CA LEU A 28 2.37 -4.08 -2.01
C LEU A 28 1.26 -5.14 -2.00
N GLY A 29 1.65 -6.42 -1.87
CA GLY A 29 0.72 -7.55 -1.83
C GLY A 29 -0.26 -7.47 -0.65
N LEU A 30 0.20 -7.05 0.52
CA LEU A 30 -0.64 -6.84 1.70
C LEU A 30 -1.70 -5.75 1.47
N MET A 31 -1.34 -4.65 0.80
CA MET A 31 -2.29 -3.59 0.47
C MET A 31 -3.35 -4.07 -0.52
N ILE A 32 -2.95 -4.81 -1.56
CA ILE A 32 -3.89 -5.37 -2.56
C ILE A 32 -4.83 -6.37 -1.91
N LEU A 33 -4.31 -7.28 -1.08
CA LEU A 33 -5.12 -8.23 -0.32
C LEU A 33 -6.13 -7.53 0.60
N ALA A 34 -5.67 -6.52 1.34
CA ALA A 34 -6.54 -5.74 2.20
C ALA A 34 -7.63 -5.02 1.40
N ALA A 35 -7.31 -4.47 0.23
CA ALA A 35 -8.25 -3.80 -0.64
C ALA A 35 -9.34 -4.75 -1.17
N LEU A 36 -9.01 -6.01 -1.46
CA LEU A 36 -9.95 -7.03 -1.90
C LEU A 36 -10.89 -7.51 -0.78
N ILE A 37 -10.38 -7.65 0.44
CA ILE A 37 -11.13 -8.17 1.59
C ILE A 37 -12.07 -7.10 2.17
N LEU A 38 -11.69 -5.83 2.12
CA LEU A 38 -12.39 -4.72 2.76
C LEU A 38 -13.86 -4.55 2.33
N PRO A 39 -14.23 -4.63 1.03
CA PRO A 39 -15.61 -4.58 0.60
C PRO A 39 -16.44 -5.75 1.15
N GLY A 40 -15.84 -6.94 1.26
CA GLY A 40 -16.47 -8.12 1.85
C GLY A 40 -16.78 -7.93 3.34
N ILE A 41 -15.84 -7.37 4.11
CA ILE A 41 -16.04 -7.04 5.53
C ILE A 41 -17.17 -6.03 5.68
N TYR A 42 -17.26 -5.02 4.81
CA TYR A 42 -18.32 -4.03 4.86
C TYR A 42 -19.70 -4.64 4.57
N LEU A 43 -19.79 -5.58 3.64
CA LEU A 43 -21.03 -6.29 3.32
C LEU A 43 -21.57 -7.11 4.50
N VAL A 44 -20.66 -7.79 5.21
CA VAL A 44 -21.02 -8.68 6.34
C VAL A 44 -21.27 -7.87 7.62
N SER A 45 -20.38 -6.98 7.96
CA SER A 45 -20.41 -6.28 9.26
C SER A 45 -21.27 -5.03 9.27
N ARG A 46 -21.44 -4.35 8.13
CA ARG A 46 -22.08 -3.01 7.99
C ARG A 46 -21.58 -1.94 8.97
N ASN A 47 -20.51 -2.24 9.69
CA ASN A 47 -19.96 -1.40 10.74
C ASN A 47 -18.73 -0.62 10.20
N ARG A 48 -18.82 0.72 10.20
CA ARG A 48 -17.74 1.60 9.73
C ARG A 48 -16.47 1.45 10.55
N THR A 49 -16.62 1.36 11.86
CA THR A 49 -15.48 1.23 12.78
C THR A 49 -14.68 -0.04 12.52
N ALA A 50 -15.36 -1.16 12.23
CA ALA A 50 -14.69 -2.41 11.87
C ALA A 50 -13.89 -2.31 10.57
N CYS A 51 -14.45 -1.65 9.54
CA CYS A 51 -13.74 -1.45 8.27
C CYS A 51 -12.53 -0.55 8.44
N THR A 52 -12.66 0.56 9.21
CA THR A 52 -11.52 1.45 9.46
C THR A 52 -10.46 0.76 10.30
N ALA A 53 -10.85 0.01 11.33
CA ALA A 53 -9.91 -0.73 12.16
C ALA A 53 -9.13 -1.75 11.32
N PHE A 54 -9.81 -2.51 10.45
CA PHE A 54 -9.16 -3.46 9.54
C PHE A 54 -8.20 -2.76 8.57
N PHE A 55 -8.65 -1.65 7.95
CA PHE A 55 -7.81 -0.82 7.07
C PHE A 55 -6.54 -0.35 7.77
N LEU A 56 -6.67 0.25 8.98
CA LEU A 56 -5.54 0.77 9.75
C LEU A 56 -4.59 -0.35 10.18
N VAL A 57 -5.12 -1.48 10.66
CA VAL A 57 -4.31 -2.63 11.08
C VAL A 57 -3.50 -3.18 9.90
N MET A 58 -4.12 -3.41 8.76
CA MET A 58 -3.44 -3.93 7.58
C MET A 58 -2.38 -2.95 7.06
N LEU A 59 -2.68 -1.65 7.12
CA LEU A 59 -1.74 -0.61 6.69
C LEU A 59 -0.55 -0.52 7.65
N VAL A 60 -0.78 -0.61 8.97
CA VAL A 60 0.31 -0.65 9.97
C VAL A 60 1.18 -1.90 9.79
N ILE A 61 0.59 -3.07 9.53
CA ILE A 61 1.35 -4.29 9.22
C ILE A 61 2.22 -4.07 7.98
N SER A 62 1.65 -3.48 6.92
CA SER A 62 2.39 -3.18 5.69
C SER A 62 3.53 -2.18 5.92
N ILE A 63 3.33 -1.15 6.76
CA ILE A 63 4.38 -0.20 7.18
C ILE A 63 5.50 -0.92 7.93
N ILE A 64 5.16 -1.78 8.89
CA ILE A 64 6.14 -2.54 9.67
C ILE A 64 6.96 -3.44 8.75
N VAL A 65 6.31 -4.17 7.85
CA VAL A 65 7.00 -5.04 6.88
C VAL A 65 7.96 -4.23 6.00
N ASN A 66 7.50 -3.09 5.47
CA ASN A 66 8.36 -2.23 4.66
C ASN A 66 9.53 -1.65 5.47
N LEU A 67 9.30 -1.27 6.73
CA LEU A 67 10.35 -0.79 7.63
C LEU A 67 11.39 -1.86 7.93
N ILE A 68 10.95 -3.11 8.17
CA ILE A 68 11.85 -4.25 8.38
C ILE A 68 12.71 -4.50 7.13
N LEU A 69 12.12 -4.44 5.93
CA LEU A 69 12.84 -4.57 4.67
C LEU A 69 13.86 -3.44 4.49
N LEU A 70 13.48 -2.20 4.81
CA LEU A 70 14.35 -1.04 4.70
C LEU A 70 15.54 -1.11 5.66
N LEU A 71 15.34 -1.57 6.90
CA LEU A 71 16.37 -1.65 7.93
C LEU A 71 17.18 -2.95 7.83
N GLY A 72 16.55 -4.08 7.55
CA GLY A 72 17.19 -5.40 7.52
C GLY A 72 17.92 -5.69 6.22
N GLY A 73 17.38 -5.27 5.08
CA GLY A 73 17.98 -5.49 3.76
C GLY A 73 19.22 -4.65 3.48
N PHE A 74 19.40 -3.54 4.23
CA PHE A 74 20.50 -2.58 4.01
C PHE A 74 21.46 -2.46 5.19
N GLY A 75 21.23 -3.22 6.28
CA GLY A 75 22.05 -3.16 7.51
C GLY A 75 23.44 -3.82 7.41
N ASN A 76 23.65 -4.73 6.48
CA ASN A 76 24.86 -5.56 6.36
C ASN A 76 25.77 -5.19 5.18
N GLY A 77 25.89 -3.92 4.84
CA GLY A 77 26.95 -3.45 3.92
C GLY A 77 26.78 -3.82 2.44
N VAL A 78 25.62 -4.28 2.05
CA VAL A 78 25.31 -4.48 0.62
C VAL A 78 24.74 -3.16 0.09
N GLU A 79 25.64 -2.22 -0.24
CA GLU A 79 25.26 -0.95 -0.86
C GLU A 79 24.60 -1.12 -2.23
N ASP A 80 24.70 -2.32 -2.83
CA ASP A 80 24.21 -2.66 -4.17
C ASP A 80 23.09 -3.73 -4.17
N ALA A 81 22.40 -3.98 -3.05
CA ALA A 81 21.31 -4.96 -3.02
C ALA A 81 20.04 -4.40 -3.66
N HIS A 82 20.04 -4.34 -4.97
CA HIS A 82 18.83 -4.21 -5.76
C HIS A 82 18.14 -5.57 -5.80
N ALA A 83 17.08 -5.75 -4.99
CA ALA A 83 16.27 -6.96 -5.10
C ALA A 83 15.42 -6.87 -6.39
N LYS A 84 15.94 -7.44 -7.47
CA LYS A 84 15.23 -7.54 -8.75
C LYS A 84 14.23 -8.67 -8.70
N VAL A 85 12.98 -8.37 -9.01
CA VAL A 85 11.87 -9.32 -9.06
C VAL A 85 11.30 -9.35 -10.48
N TYR A 86 10.90 -10.54 -10.94
CA TYR A 86 10.38 -10.75 -12.30
C TYR A 86 11.31 -10.22 -13.41
N ASN A 87 12.57 -10.66 -13.41
CA ASN A 87 13.57 -10.26 -14.42
C ASN A 87 13.80 -8.73 -14.51
N GLY A 88 13.64 -8.01 -13.39
CA GLY A 88 13.85 -6.56 -13.35
C GLY A 88 12.60 -5.73 -13.58
N LEU A 89 11.41 -6.34 -13.67
CA LEU A 89 10.14 -5.61 -13.76
C LEU A 89 9.91 -4.74 -12.51
N TYR A 90 10.29 -5.25 -11.33
CA TYR A 90 10.28 -4.53 -10.06
C TYR A 90 11.66 -4.57 -9.41
N GLU A 91 12.05 -3.47 -8.82
CA GLU A 91 13.33 -3.31 -8.15
C GLU A 91 13.15 -2.58 -6.81
N TYR A 92 13.51 -3.26 -5.72
CA TYR A 92 13.44 -2.65 -4.40
C TYR A 92 14.75 -1.91 -4.10
N THR A 93 14.68 -0.59 -4.08
CA THR A 93 15.80 0.30 -3.73
C THR A 93 15.51 1.00 -2.40
N LYS A 94 16.52 1.60 -1.77
CA LYS A 94 16.33 2.47 -0.58
C LYS A 94 15.34 3.60 -0.89
N PHE A 95 15.46 4.19 -2.06
CA PHE A 95 14.55 5.25 -2.50
C PHE A 95 13.09 4.73 -2.60
N ALA A 96 12.90 3.57 -3.22
CA ALA A 96 11.58 2.94 -3.33
C ALA A 96 10.97 2.65 -1.96
N GLY A 97 11.75 2.10 -1.01
CA GLY A 97 11.29 1.82 0.33
C GLY A 97 10.84 3.08 1.09
N ILE A 98 11.59 4.19 0.97
CA ILE A 98 11.24 5.49 1.57
C ILE A 98 9.98 6.06 0.91
N ALA A 99 9.88 5.99 -0.42
CA ALA A 99 8.70 6.48 -1.16
C ALA A 99 7.43 5.70 -0.76
N ILE A 100 7.53 4.37 -0.65
CA ILE A 100 6.42 3.52 -0.18
C ILE A 100 5.99 3.91 1.24
N LEU A 101 6.94 4.13 2.16
CA LEU A 101 6.62 4.60 3.51
C LEU A 101 5.86 5.91 3.48
N LEU A 102 6.29 6.86 2.66
CA LEU A 102 5.61 8.15 2.52
C LEU A 102 4.16 7.97 2.04
N PHE A 103 3.92 7.18 1.00
CA PHE A 103 2.58 6.91 0.49
C PHE A 103 1.69 6.21 1.53
N GLN A 104 2.25 5.24 2.26
CA GLN A 104 1.54 4.55 3.34
C GLN A 104 1.18 5.48 4.50
N MET A 105 2.07 6.41 4.88
CA MET A 105 1.80 7.41 5.92
C MET A 105 0.70 8.38 5.49
N VAL A 106 0.72 8.84 4.25
CA VAL A 106 -0.37 9.69 3.71
C VAL A 106 -1.69 8.93 3.73
N ALA A 107 -1.72 7.68 3.25
CA ALA A 107 -2.94 6.86 3.28
C ALA A 107 -3.45 6.63 4.71
N PHE A 108 -2.55 6.46 5.68
CA PHE A 108 -2.88 6.30 7.09
C PHE A 108 -3.58 7.57 7.64
N ILE A 109 -3.01 8.75 7.38
CA ILE A 109 -3.60 10.02 7.80
C ILE A 109 -4.96 10.23 7.16
N VAL A 110 -5.08 9.99 5.83
CA VAL A 110 -6.35 10.12 5.11
C VAL A 110 -7.41 9.16 5.68
N GLY A 111 -7.02 7.91 6.00
CA GLY A 111 -7.92 6.94 6.63
C GLY A 111 -8.44 7.39 7.99
N LEU A 112 -7.58 7.99 8.83
CA LEU A 112 -7.97 8.55 10.13
C LEU A 112 -8.94 9.74 9.98
N VAL A 113 -8.61 10.69 9.11
CA VAL A 113 -9.44 11.88 8.86
C VAL A 113 -10.79 11.49 8.27
N SER A 114 -10.81 10.50 7.38
CA SER A 114 -12.03 9.98 6.76
C SER A 114 -13.02 9.41 7.78
N GLN A 115 -12.53 8.82 8.87
CA GLN A 115 -13.40 8.32 9.93
C GLN A 115 -14.17 9.45 10.65
N ALA A 116 -13.52 10.59 10.83
CA ALA A 116 -14.09 11.76 11.51
C ALA A 116 -15.06 12.55 10.62
N SER A 117 -15.01 12.38 9.30
CA SER A 117 -15.82 13.14 8.36
C SER A 117 -17.26 12.60 8.24
N ASN A 118 -18.26 13.48 8.49
CA ASN A 118 -19.67 13.16 8.31
C ASN A 118 -20.09 13.00 6.84
N GLU A 119 -19.35 13.55 5.90
CA GLU A 119 -19.66 13.45 4.47
C GLU A 119 -19.50 12.02 3.94
N THR A 120 -18.52 11.27 4.46
CA THR A 120 -18.31 9.86 4.12
C THR A 120 -19.43 8.94 4.61
N THR A 121 -20.37 9.46 5.44
CA THR A 121 -21.51 8.67 5.97
C THR A 121 -22.49 8.24 4.88
N ARG A 122 -22.52 8.93 3.74
CA ARG A 122 -23.43 8.68 2.62
C ARG A 122 -22.81 7.80 1.52
N LEU A 123 -21.53 7.49 1.63
CA LEU A 123 -20.78 6.69 0.67
C LEU A 123 -20.74 5.22 1.10
N HIS A 124 -20.52 4.33 0.15
CA HIS A 124 -20.16 2.94 0.44
C HIS A 124 -18.75 2.92 1.05
N TYR A 125 -18.67 3.08 2.37
CA TYR A 125 -17.43 3.35 3.10
C TYR A 125 -16.35 2.28 2.89
N GLY A 126 -16.75 1.00 2.81
CA GLY A 126 -15.82 -0.08 2.51
C GLY A 126 -15.19 0.05 1.11
N ALA A 127 -15.99 0.44 0.11
CA ALA A 127 -15.47 0.69 -1.24
C ALA A 127 -14.54 1.91 -1.29
N TYR A 128 -14.83 2.96 -0.53
CA TYR A 128 -13.97 4.13 -0.40
C TYR A 128 -12.57 3.76 0.12
N LEU A 129 -12.50 3.03 1.24
CA LEU A 129 -11.23 2.61 1.83
C LEU A 129 -10.48 1.61 0.94
N SER A 130 -11.19 0.72 0.26
CA SER A 130 -10.60 -0.22 -0.69
C SER A 130 -9.95 0.50 -1.87
N LEU A 131 -10.63 1.48 -2.47
CA LEU A 131 -10.09 2.29 -3.56
C LEU A 131 -8.87 3.12 -3.11
N LEU A 132 -8.89 3.63 -1.88
CA LEU A 132 -7.75 4.33 -1.30
C LEU A 132 -6.52 3.40 -1.19
N LEU A 133 -6.72 2.14 -0.76
CA LEU A 133 -5.64 1.15 -0.72
C LEU A 133 -5.11 0.80 -2.12
N VAL A 134 -6.01 0.63 -3.11
CA VAL A 134 -5.59 0.33 -4.49
C VAL A 134 -4.78 1.50 -5.06
N ALA A 135 -5.21 2.75 -4.85
CA ALA A 135 -4.46 3.93 -5.27
C ALA A 135 -3.07 3.99 -4.60
N THR A 136 -3.01 3.71 -3.30
CA THR A 136 -1.73 3.67 -2.56
C THR A 136 -0.82 2.54 -3.05
N ALA A 137 -1.39 1.37 -3.34
CA ALA A 137 -0.65 0.25 -3.93
C ALA A 137 -0.14 0.59 -5.35
N GLY A 138 -0.94 1.29 -6.16
CA GLY A 138 -0.52 1.79 -7.46
C GLY A 138 0.69 2.73 -7.39
N MET A 139 0.65 3.72 -6.49
CA MET A 139 1.80 4.62 -6.23
C MET A 139 3.03 3.84 -5.76
N SER A 140 2.84 2.85 -4.88
CA SER A 140 3.92 1.98 -4.40
C SER A 140 4.51 1.12 -5.53
N SER A 141 3.66 0.65 -6.45
CA SER A 141 4.08 -0.09 -7.65
C SER A 141 4.95 0.76 -8.56
N VAL A 142 4.60 2.05 -8.77
CA VAL A 142 5.44 2.99 -9.54
C VAL A 142 6.80 3.19 -8.87
N ALA A 143 6.83 3.31 -7.54
CA ALA A 143 8.10 3.48 -6.81
C ALA A 143 9.03 2.25 -6.92
N LEU A 144 8.45 1.06 -7.05
CA LEU A 144 9.19 -0.21 -7.24
C LEU A 144 9.51 -0.51 -8.71
N ALA A 145 8.96 0.23 -9.67
CA ALA A 145 9.04 -0.11 -11.08
C ALA A 145 10.48 -0.05 -11.59
N GLY A 146 10.96 -1.16 -12.14
CA GLY A 146 12.24 -1.27 -12.84
C GLY A 146 12.11 -1.19 -14.36
N ASP A 147 10.87 -1.22 -14.89
CA ASP A 147 10.59 -1.16 -16.32
C ASP A 147 9.41 -0.23 -16.62
N LEU A 148 9.36 0.29 -17.84
CA LEU A 148 8.29 1.18 -18.33
C LEU A 148 6.90 0.55 -18.23
N ILE A 149 6.80 -0.76 -18.45
CA ILE A 149 5.53 -1.51 -18.33
C ILE A 149 5.01 -1.43 -16.88
N ALA A 150 5.89 -1.63 -15.89
CA ALA A 150 5.52 -1.55 -14.49
C ALA A 150 5.09 -0.13 -14.08
N ILE A 151 5.76 0.91 -14.62
CA ILE A 151 5.37 2.31 -14.43
C ILE A 151 3.97 2.54 -14.99
N PHE A 152 3.72 2.12 -16.23
CA PHE A 152 2.41 2.30 -16.87
C PHE A 152 1.29 1.64 -16.06
N VAL A 153 1.45 0.38 -15.68
CA VAL A 153 0.47 -0.36 -14.86
C VAL A 153 0.26 0.32 -13.51
N GLY A 154 1.31 0.79 -12.86
CA GLY A 154 1.23 1.47 -11.56
C GLY A 154 0.50 2.82 -11.67
N VAL A 155 0.72 3.59 -12.74
CA VAL A 155 0.01 4.85 -13.01
C VAL A 155 -1.48 4.59 -13.23
N GLU A 156 -1.84 3.59 -14.04
CA GLU A 156 -3.24 3.22 -14.27
C GLU A 156 -3.91 2.74 -12.97
N ALA A 157 -3.21 1.91 -12.19
CA ALA A 157 -3.69 1.44 -10.89
C ALA A 157 -3.90 2.57 -9.87
N THR A 158 -3.24 3.71 -10.04
CA THR A 158 -3.45 4.91 -9.22
C THR A 158 -4.58 5.78 -9.77
N SER A 159 -4.62 5.99 -11.08
CA SER A 159 -5.52 6.91 -11.76
C SER A 159 -6.97 6.45 -11.69
N ILE A 160 -7.24 5.18 -12.02
CA ILE A 160 -8.60 4.64 -12.05
C ILE A 160 -9.29 4.74 -10.68
N PRO A 161 -8.70 4.28 -9.56
CA PRO A 161 -9.31 4.48 -8.25
C PRO A 161 -9.51 5.95 -7.88
N SER A 162 -8.59 6.84 -8.28
CA SER A 162 -8.68 8.27 -8.00
C SER A 162 -9.90 8.90 -8.69
N TYR A 163 -10.15 8.57 -9.96
CA TYR A 163 -11.35 9.04 -10.67
C TYR A 163 -12.63 8.53 -10.02
N VAL A 164 -12.65 7.25 -9.63
CA VAL A 164 -13.81 6.67 -8.94
C VAL A 164 -14.04 7.32 -7.58
N LEU A 165 -12.97 7.62 -6.81
CA LEU A 165 -13.07 8.33 -5.54
C LEU A 165 -13.69 9.72 -5.69
N VAL A 166 -13.30 10.48 -6.72
CA VAL A 166 -13.88 11.79 -7.03
C VAL A 166 -15.35 11.65 -7.42
N ALA A 167 -15.68 10.65 -8.27
CA ALA A 167 -17.05 10.40 -8.73
C ALA A 167 -17.99 9.86 -7.65
N MET A 168 -17.49 9.38 -6.52
CA MET A 168 -18.32 8.79 -5.45
C MET A 168 -19.32 9.78 -4.85
N LYS A 169 -19.11 11.10 -4.95
CA LYS A 169 -20.03 12.13 -4.49
C LYS A 169 -21.17 12.38 -5.50
N ARG A 170 -21.95 11.34 -5.80
CA ARG A 170 -22.96 11.29 -6.88
C ARG A 170 -24.02 12.40 -6.90
N LYS A 171 -24.23 13.13 -5.82
CA LYS A 171 -25.24 14.21 -5.72
C LYS A 171 -24.71 15.57 -6.15
N ASP A 172 -23.41 15.71 -6.37
CA ASP A 172 -22.79 16.95 -6.79
C ASP A 172 -22.44 16.86 -8.29
N PRO A 173 -23.10 17.64 -9.17
CA PRO A 173 -22.79 17.62 -10.60
C PRO A 173 -21.33 17.99 -10.89
N ARG A 174 -20.70 18.81 -10.05
CA ARG A 174 -19.28 19.18 -10.16
C ARG A 174 -18.37 17.99 -9.92
N ALA A 175 -18.75 17.02 -9.07
CA ALA A 175 -17.98 15.82 -8.84
C ALA A 175 -18.00 14.88 -10.06
N ALA A 176 -19.10 14.84 -10.80
CA ALA A 176 -19.20 14.09 -12.04
C ALA A 176 -18.35 14.71 -13.16
N GLU A 177 -18.35 16.04 -13.28
CA GLU A 177 -17.52 16.77 -14.27
C GLU A 177 -16.02 16.64 -13.95
N ALA A 178 -15.64 16.63 -12.65
CA ALA A 178 -14.23 16.51 -12.25
C ALA A 178 -13.68 15.07 -12.40
N ALA A 179 -14.52 14.06 -12.59
CA ALA A 179 -14.14 12.66 -12.74
C ALA A 179 -13.91 12.24 -14.21
N VAL A 180 -14.21 13.12 -15.18
CA VAL A 180 -14.04 12.91 -16.64
C VAL A 180 -12.77 13.63 -17.11
#